data_7f5e9522f27f754b7b5d2f01c7620e49
#
_entry.id   7f5e9522f27f754b7b5d2f01c7620e49
#
_cell.length_a   1.000
_cell.length_b   1.000
_cell.length_c   1.000
_cell.angle_alpha   90.00
_cell.angle_beta   90.00
_cell.angle_gamma   90.00
#
_symmetry.space_group_name_H-M   'P 1'
#
loop_
_entity.id
_entity.type
_entity.pdbx_description
1 polymer ?
#
loop_
_entity_poly.entity_id
_entity_poly.type
_entity_poly.pdbx_seq_one_letter_code
_entity_poly.pdbx_strand_id
1 'polypeptide(L)'
;MQFTLFNSDKSARRGQLSFERGTVQTPAFMPVGTYGTVKAMTPEELTTLGAEIILGNTFHLMLRPGTEVIKKHGDLHDFMNWQGPILTDSGGFQVFSLGDLRKITEEGVHFQSPVNGEKIFLDPEGSMAVQRALGSDIVMIFDECTPYPADEKTARESMELSLRWAARSK
;
A
#
# COMPACT_ATOMS: atom_id res chain seq x y z
N MET A 1 -6.63 13.49 6.97
CA MET A 1 -7.37 12.35 7.60
C MET A 1 -7.69 12.67 9.04
N GLN A 2 -8.92 12.43 9.49
CA GLN A 2 -9.36 12.56 10.90
C GLN A 2 -10.03 11.26 11.33
N PHE A 3 -9.73 10.78 12.54
CA PHE A 3 -10.39 9.62 13.13
C PHE A 3 -11.30 10.07 14.29
N THR A 4 -12.55 9.59 14.31
CA THR A 4 -13.51 9.80 15.38
C THR A 4 -13.92 8.47 15.96
N LEU A 5 -13.70 8.26 17.25
CA LEU A 5 -14.18 7.09 17.99
C LEU A 5 -15.63 7.33 18.43
N PHE A 6 -16.54 6.41 18.08
CA PHE A 6 -17.95 6.50 18.49
C PHE A 6 -18.24 5.65 19.71
N ASN A 7 -17.83 4.40 19.70
CA ASN A 7 -18.12 3.44 20.75
C ASN A 7 -16.93 2.52 21.00
N SER A 8 -16.82 2.03 22.24
CA SER A 8 -15.88 0.97 22.60
C SER A 8 -16.58 -0.03 23.53
N ASP A 9 -16.26 -1.31 23.36
CA ASP A 9 -16.60 -2.39 24.28
C ASP A 9 -15.35 -3.24 24.47
N LYS A 10 -14.77 -3.18 25.67
CA LYS A 10 -13.44 -3.78 25.96
C LYS A 10 -12.39 -3.31 24.93
N SER A 11 -11.84 -4.25 24.15
CA SER A 11 -10.87 -3.95 23.09
C SER A 11 -11.51 -3.64 21.72
N ALA A 12 -12.81 -3.87 21.56
CA ALA A 12 -13.53 -3.55 20.33
C ALA A 12 -13.79 -2.05 20.23
N ARG A 13 -13.64 -1.50 19.04
CA ARG A 13 -13.85 -0.08 18.77
C ARG A 13 -14.65 0.10 17.48
N ARG A 14 -15.62 0.99 17.51
CA ARG A 14 -16.32 1.50 16.34
C ARG A 14 -16.01 2.97 16.18
N GLY A 15 -15.63 3.37 14.98
CA GLY A 15 -15.28 4.75 14.68
C GLY A 15 -15.47 5.09 13.22
N GLN A 16 -14.95 6.24 12.81
CA GLN A 16 -14.99 6.75 11.46
C GLN A 16 -13.68 7.41 11.10
N LEU A 17 -13.18 7.14 9.90
CA LEU A 17 -12.15 7.92 9.23
C LEU A 17 -12.81 8.92 8.30
N SER A 18 -12.36 10.17 8.32
CA SER A 18 -12.83 11.23 7.43
C SER A 18 -11.71 11.74 6.55
N PHE A 19 -11.98 11.81 5.24
CA PHE A 19 -11.10 12.30 4.18
C PHE A 19 -11.83 13.35 3.36
N GLU A 20 -11.13 14.05 2.50
CA GLU A 20 -11.75 14.96 1.52
C GLU A 20 -12.65 14.18 0.53
N ARG A 21 -12.27 12.94 0.20
CA ARG A 21 -13.00 12.04 -0.73
C ARG A 21 -14.12 11.23 -0.08
N GLY A 22 -14.43 11.44 1.19
CA GLY A 22 -15.52 10.73 1.87
C GLY A 22 -15.16 10.22 3.24
N THR A 23 -15.96 9.31 3.76
CA THR A 23 -15.80 8.71 5.08
C THR A 23 -15.74 7.20 5.02
N VAL A 24 -15.07 6.58 5.99
CA VAL A 24 -14.98 5.13 6.15
C VAL A 24 -15.40 4.76 7.57
N GLN A 25 -16.45 3.97 7.70
CA GLN A 25 -16.84 3.41 8.98
C GLN A 25 -15.88 2.29 9.39
N THR A 26 -15.44 2.31 10.65
CA THR A 26 -14.50 1.27 11.13
C THR A 26 -15.16 0.40 12.20
N PRO A 27 -14.87 -0.92 12.20
CA PRO A 27 -13.95 -1.64 11.30
C PRO A 27 -14.47 -1.73 9.86
N ALA A 28 -13.57 -1.69 8.88
CA ALA A 28 -13.89 -1.78 7.46
C ALA A 28 -13.07 -2.87 6.77
N PHE A 29 -13.68 -3.56 5.81
CA PHE A 29 -12.96 -4.40 4.87
C PHE A 29 -12.54 -3.57 3.66
N MET A 30 -11.30 -3.72 3.21
CA MET A 30 -10.76 -3.06 2.03
C MET A 30 -10.64 -4.06 0.88
N PRO A 31 -11.52 -4.00 -0.15
CA PRO A 31 -11.32 -4.77 -1.38
C PRO A 31 -9.98 -4.44 -2.02
N VAL A 32 -9.28 -5.47 -2.53
CA VAL A 32 -7.93 -5.30 -3.07
C VAL A 32 -7.97 -5.04 -4.56
N GLY A 33 -7.54 -3.85 -4.96
CA GLY A 33 -7.41 -3.38 -6.35
C GLY A 33 -5.97 -3.44 -6.85
N THR A 34 -5.38 -4.63 -7.00
CA THR A 34 -3.95 -4.85 -7.25
C THR A 34 -3.40 -4.08 -8.45
N TYR A 35 -4.10 -4.04 -9.56
CA TYR A 35 -3.70 -3.35 -10.79
C TYR A 35 -4.61 -2.17 -11.14
N GLY A 36 -5.10 -1.45 -10.14
CA GLY A 36 -6.07 -0.39 -10.36
C GLY A 36 -7.47 -0.94 -10.68
N THR A 37 -7.77 -2.15 -10.24
CA THR A 37 -9.09 -2.78 -10.33
C THR A 37 -9.24 -3.88 -9.30
N VAL A 38 -10.40 -4.01 -8.70
CA VAL A 38 -10.78 -5.20 -7.94
C VAL A 38 -11.19 -6.27 -8.93
N LYS A 39 -10.50 -7.42 -8.90
CA LYS A 39 -10.65 -8.47 -9.91
C LYS A 39 -12.10 -8.92 -10.06
N ALA A 40 -12.59 -8.89 -11.31
CA ALA A 40 -13.94 -9.26 -11.72
C ALA A 40 -15.08 -8.44 -11.09
N MET A 41 -14.80 -7.20 -10.67
CA MET A 41 -15.80 -6.27 -10.13
C MET A 41 -15.63 -4.87 -10.71
N THR A 42 -16.73 -4.20 -11.02
CA THR A 42 -16.73 -2.78 -11.41
C THR A 42 -16.76 -1.88 -10.18
N PRO A 43 -16.35 -0.60 -10.29
CA PRO A 43 -16.47 0.38 -9.20
C PRO A 43 -17.92 0.57 -8.72
N GLU A 44 -18.88 0.47 -9.62
CA GLU A 44 -20.31 0.59 -9.32
C GLU A 44 -20.82 -0.59 -8.49
N GLU A 45 -20.35 -1.82 -8.79
CA GLU A 45 -20.66 -3.01 -8.00
C GLU A 45 -20.06 -2.90 -6.59
N LEU A 46 -18.82 -2.43 -6.47
CA LEU A 46 -18.18 -2.22 -5.17
C LEU A 46 -18.94 -1.20 -4.33
N THR A 47 -19.37 -0.09 -4.93
CA THR A 47 -20.20 0.92 -4.27
C THR A 47 -21.53 0.34 -3.82
N THR A 48 -22.19 -0.44 -4.66
CA THR A 48 -23.47 -1.10 -4.36
C THR A 48 -23.35 -2.09 -3.19
N LEU A 49 -22.19 -2.79 -3.09
CA LEU A 49 -21.88 -3.69 -1.99
C LEU A 49 -21.45 -2.97 -0.71
N GLY A 50 -21.33 -1.64 -0.73
CA GLY A 50 -21.00 -0.83 0.43
C GLY A 50 -19.51 -0.75 0.74
N ALA A 51 -18.62 -0.98 -0.25
CA ALA A 51 -17.21 -0.69 -0.07
C ALA A 51 -17.00 0.83 0.06
N GLU A 52 -16.34 1.26 1.15
CA GLU A 52 -16.06 2.66 1.43
C GLU A 52 -14.61 3.04 1.16
N ILE A 53 -13.72 2.05 1.03
CA ILE A 53 -12.28 2.21 0.78
C ILE A 53 -11.76 1.02 -0.01
N ILE A 54 -10.76 1.26 -0.87
CA ILE A 54 -10.07 0.21 -1.65
C ILE A 54 -8.57 0.22 -1.29
N LEU A 55 -7.93 -0.95 -1.35
CA LEU A 55 -6.49 -1.09 -1.21
C LEU A 55 -5.86 -1.26 -2.60
N GLY A 56 -4.88 -0.41 -2.93
CA GLY A 56 -4.02 -0.53 -4.11
C GLY A 56 -2.63 -1.08 -3.75
N ASN A 57 -2.01 -1.85 -4.66
CA ASN A 57 -0.69 -2.39 -4.42
C ASN A 57 0.39 -1.57 -5.16
N THR A 58 1.17 -0.82 -4.41
CA THR A 58 2.23 0.08 -4.89
C THR A 58 3.21 -0.61 -5.84
N PHE A 59 3.72 -1.79 -5.46
CA PHE A 59 4.65 -2.55 -6.28
C PHE A 59 4.10 -2.88 -7.67
N HIS A 60 2.87 -3.37 -7.74
CA HIS A 60 2.25 -3.75 -9.00
C HIS A 60 1.95 -2.53 -9.88
N LEU A 61 1.40 -1.48 -9.29
CA LEU A 61 1.06 -0.24 -10.00
C LEU A 61 2.30 0.52 -10.50
N MET A 62 3.40 0.51 -9.75
CA MET A 62 4.69 1.07 -10.16
C MET A 62 5.25 0.35 -11.40
N LEU A 63 5.15 -0.98 -11.46
CA LEU A 63 5.65 -1.78 -12.57
C LEU A 63 4.72 -1.73 -13.78
N ARG A 64 3.41 -1.74 -13.55
CA ARG A 64 2.39 -1.72 -14.61
C ARG A 64 1.06 -1.19 -14.09
N PRO A 65 0.51 -0.11 -14.66
CA PRO A 65 0.92 0.57 -15.90
C PRO A 65 2.13 1.51 -15.72
N GLY A 66 2.60 1.76 -14.47
CA GLY A 66 3.61 2.74 -14.13
C GLY A 66 3.00 4.09 -13.73
N THR A 67 3.72 4.81 -12.87
CA THR A 67 3.24 6.09 -12.30
C THR A 67 2.97 7.17 -13.35
N GLU A 68 3.74 7.18 -14.45
CA GLU A 68 3.57 8.20 -15.51
C GLU A 68 2.24 8.04 -16.27
N VAL A 69 1.78 6.80 -16.46
CA VAL A 69 0.47 6.55 -17.07
C VAL A 69 -0.63 7.00 -16.12
N ILE A 70 -0.55 6.65 -14.84
CA ILE A 70 -1.55 7.02 -13.83
C ILE A 70 -1.64 8.55 -13.69
N LYS A 71 -0.51 9.25 -13.58
CA LYS A 71 -0.46 10.72 -13.52
C LYS A 71 -1.13 11.40 -14.73
N LYS A 72 -1.02 10.82 -15.94
CA LYS A 72 -1.69 11.37 -17.14
C LYS A 72 -3.21 11.28 -17.07
N HIS A 73 -3.76 10.41 -16.23
CA HIS A 73 -5.19 10.30 -15.94
C HIS A 73 -5.64 11.20 -14.77
N GLY A 74 -4.68 11.86 -14.10
CA GLY A 74 -4.90 12.63 -12.88
C GLY A 74 -4.26 11.93 -11.68
N ASP A 75 -4.86 10.87 -11.20
CA ASP A 75 -4.35 10.00 -10.13
C ASP A 75 -4.93 8.57 -10.25
N LEU A 76 -4.73 7.76 -9.24
CA LEU A 76 -5.25 6.39 -9.22
C LEU A 76 -6.79 6.36 -9.14
N HIS A 77 -7.43 7.35 -8.50
CA HIS A 77 -8.88 7.44 -8.40
C HIS A 77 -9.51 7.64 -9.78
N ASP A 78 -9.00 8.60 -10.56
CA ASP A 78 -9.46 8.84 -11.93
C ASP A 78 -9.15 7.64 -12.84
N PHE A 79 -7.96 7.05 -12.69
CA PHE A 79 -7.56 5.86 -13.46
C PHE A 79 -8.47 4.64 -13.20
N MET A 80 -8.92 4.45 -11.95
CA MET A 80 -9.82 3.36 -11.54
C MET A 80 -11.31 3.70 -11.70
N ASN A 81 -11.66 4.96 -11.92
CA ASN A 81 -13.03 5.50 -11.77
C ASN A 81 -13.62 5.22 -10.37
N TRP A 82 -12.79 5.37 -9.32
CA TRP A 82 -13.19 5.19 -7.92
C TRP A 82 -13.22 6.51 -7.18
N GLN A 83 -14.36 6.85 -6.56
CA GLN A 83 -14.58 8.16 -5.94
C GLN A 83 -14.25 8.18 -4.43
N GLY A 84 -14.17 7.01 -3.80
CA GLY A 84 -13.87 6.87 -2.37
C GLY A 84 -12.37 6.91 -2.06
N PRO A 85 -12.00 6.88 -0.77
CA PRO A 85 -10.62 6.78 -0.35
C PRO A 85 -9.89 5.54 -0.87
N ILE A 86 -8.58 5.68 -1.10
CA ILE A 86 -7.67 4.59 -1.46
C ILE A 86 -6.53 4.54 -0.44
N LEU A 87 -6.26 3.35 0.10
CA LEU A 87 -5.02 3.03 0.80
C LEU A 87 -4.07 2.35 -0.18
N THR A 88 -2.81 2.75 -0.22
CA THR A 88 -1.76 1.97 -0.89
C THR A 88 -0.82 1.34 0.12
N ASP A 89 -0.45 0.07 -0.14
CA ASP A 89 0.60 -0.59 0.62
C ASP A 89 1.98 -0.02 0.27
N SER A 90 3.01 -0.42 1.03
CA SER A 90 4.38 0.05 0.81
C SER A 90 5.08 -0.59 -0.39
N GLY A 91 4.61 -1.74 -0.86
CA GLY A 91 5.29 -2.63 -1.81
C GLY A 91 6.31 -3.58 -1.16
N GLY A 92 6.60 -3.44 0.12
CA GLY A 92 7.60 -4.23 0.84
C GLY A 92 7.33 -5.73 0.81
N PHE A 93 6.10 -6.16 1.08
CA PHE A 93 5.70 -7.58 1.07
C PHE A 93 5.87 -8.20 -0.33
N GLN A 94 5.47 -7.50 -1.39
CA GLN A 94 5.58 -8.02 -2.77
C GLN A 94 7.04 -8.18 -3.18
N VAL A 95 7.91 -7.23 -2.82
CA VAL A 95 9.36 -7.34 -3.02
C VAL A 95 9.91 -8.49 -2.17
N PHE A 96 9.43 -8.67 -0.92
CA PHE A 96 9.79 -9.82 -0.09
C PHE A 96 9.47 -11.14 -0.78
N SER A 97 8.34 -11.27 -1.45
CA SER A 97 7.90 -12.49 -2.12
C SER A 97 8.76 -12.90 -3.33
N LEU A 98 9.64 -12.02 -3.84
CA LEU A 98 10.54 -12.31 -4.97
C LEU A 98 11.70 -13.27 -4.62
N GLY A 99 11.91 -13.59 -3.34
CA GLY A 99 12.93 -14.56 -2.91
C GLY A 99 14.34 -14.17 -3.34
N ASP A 100 15.01 -15.07 -4.07
CA ASP A 100 16.41 -14.90 -4.52
C ASP A 100 16.60 -13.76 -5.57
N LEU A 101 15.51 -13.22 -6.11
CA LEU A 101 15.56 -12.09 -7.06
C LEU A 101 15.72 -10.74 -6.38
N ARG A 102 15.89 -10.70 -5.04
CA ARG A 102 16.07 -9.48 -4.27
C ARG A 102 17.31 -9.50 -3.40
N LYS A 103 17.81 -8.31 -3.08
CA LYS A 103 18.85 -8.07 -2.08
C LYS A 103 18.44 -6.89 -1.20
N ILE A 104 18.24 -7.15 0.09
CA ILE A 104 17.91 -6.13 1.10
C ILE A 104 19.22 -5.54 1.63
N THR A 105 19.26 -4.22 1.76
CA THR A 105 20.35 -3.45 2.38
C THR A 105 19.77 -2.41 3.33
N GLU A 106 20.61 -1.69 4.07
CA GLU A 106 20.16 -0.58 4.93
C GLU A 106 19.48 0.54 4.11
N GLU A 107 19.95 0.78 2.89
CA GLU A 107 19.46 1.84 2.02
C GLU A 107 18.10 1.52 1.41
N GLY A 108 17.83 0.23 1.11
CA GLY A 108 16.62 -0.21 0.43
C GLY A 108 16.78 -1.60 -0.18
N VAL A 109 15.99 -1.92 -1.18
CA VAL A 109 15.94 -3.25 -1.80
C VAL A 109 16.24 -3.19 -3.28
N HIS A 110 17.24 -3.95 -3.71
CA HIS A 110 17.51 -4.24 -5.12
C HIS A 110 16.74 -5.49 -5.52
N PHE A 111 16.03 -5.45 -6.65
CA PHE A 111 15.31 -6.62 -7.15
C PHE A 111 15.21 -6.60 -8.68
N GLN A 112 14.86 -7.76 -9.25
CA GLN A 112 14.50 -7.86 -10.66
C GLN A 112 13.00 -7.81 -10.84
N SER A 113 12.54 -6.94 -11.75
CA SER A 113 11.14 -6.86 -12.14
C SER A 113 10.64 -8.19 -12.69
N PRO A 114 9.56 -8.78 -12.13
CA PRO A 114 8.96 -9.99 -12.69
C PRO A 114 8.25 -9.74 -14.04
N VAL A 115 8.11 -8.48 -14.45
CA VAL A 115 7.43 -8.10 -15.68
C VAL A 115 8.37 -8.15 -16.89
N ASN A 116 9.58 -7.62 -16.73
CA ASN A 116 10.53 -7.42 -17.84
C ASN A 116 12.00 -7.75 -17.50
N GLY A 117 12.27 -8.22 -16.26
CA GLY A 117 13.62 -8.55 -15.80
C GLY A 117 14.54 -7.36 -15.51
N GLU A 118 14.03 -6.14 -15.56
CA GLU A 118 14.79 -4.92 -15.27
C GLU A 118 15.25 -4.89 -13.81
N LYS A 119 16.48 -4.43 -13.57
CA LYS A 119 16.99 -4.21 -12.21
C LYS A 119 16.42 -2.92 -11.63
N ILE A 120 15.74 -3.03 -10.51
CA ILE A 120 15.09 -1.93 -9.82
C ILE A 120 15.68 -1.80 -8.42
N PHE A 121 15.84 -0.56 -7.97
CA PHE A 121 16.10 -0.22 -6.58
C PHE A 121 14.89 0.51 -6.01
N LEU A 122 14.39 0.04 -4.88
CA LEU A 122 13.28 0.67 -4.16
C LEU A 122 13.73 0.90 -2.71
N ASP A 123 13.64 2.14 -2.28
CA ASP A 123 13.91 2.60 -0.93
C ASP A 123 12.65 3.24 -0.30
N PRO A 124 12.68 3.61 0.98
CA PRO A 124 11.56 4.29 1.63
C PRO A 124 11.10 5.54 0.89
N GLU A 125 12.02 6.38 0.44
CA GLU A 125 11.73 7.61 -0.30
C GLU A 125 11.07 7.32 -1.66
N GLY A 126 11.58 6.32 -2.36
CA GLY A 126 11.02 5.85 -3.64
C GLY A 126 9.61 5.29 -3.48
N SER A 127 9.37 4.46 -2.45
CA SER A 127 8.03 3.96 -2.14
C SER A 127 7.05 5.11 -1.87
N MET A 128 7.44 6.09 -1.06
CA MET A 128 6.62 7.27 -0.77
C MET A 128 6.38 8.12 -2.03
N ALA A 129 7.39 8.26 -2.89
CA ALA A 129 7.26 8.99 -4.17
C ALA A 129 6.26 8.31 -5.11
N VAL A 130 6.29 6.97 -5.19
CA VAL A 130 5.30 6.19 -5.95
C VAL A 130 3.89 6.39 -5.39
N GLN A 131 3.68 6.21 -4.08
CA GLN A 131 2.38 6.37 -3.45
C GLN A 131 1.80 7.79 -3.60
N ARG A 132 2.65 8.82 -3.53
CA ARG A 132 2.27 10.22 -3.85
C ARG A 132 1.85 10.38 -5.31
N ALA A 133 2.57 9.73 -6.23
CA ALA A 133 2.23 9.75 -7.65
C ALA A 133 0.91 9.02 -7.96
N LEU A 134 0.54 8.05 -7.13
CA LEU A 134 -0.75 7.37 -7.18
C LEU A 134 -1.90 8.23 -6.61
N GLY A 135 -1.59 9.24 -5.80
CA GLY A 135 -2.61 10.10 -5.17
C GLY A 135 -3.37 9.43 -4.03
N SER A 136 -2.74 8.49 -3.30
CA SER A 136 -3.38 7.74 -2.23
C SER A 136 -3.77 8.61 -1.03
N ASP A 137 -4.91 8.34 -0.40
CA ASP A 137 -5.39 9.02 0.81
C ASP A 137 -4.70 8.49 2.08
N ILE A 138 -4.33 7.21 2.08
CA ILE A 138 -3.51 6.56 3.11
C ILE A 138 -2.31 5.92 2.44
N VAL A 139 -1.12 6.30 2.88
CA VAL A 139 0.15 5.74 2.44
C VAL A 139 0.78 4.91 3.56
N MET A 140 1.33 3.75 3.23
CA MET A 140 2.01 2.90 4.19
C MET A 140 3.51 3.12 4.13
N ILE A 141 4.16 3.14 5.31
CA ILE A 141 5.63 3.20 5.40
C ILE A 141 6.26 2.00 4.71
N PHE A 142 7.44 2.19 4.12
CA PHE A 142 8.21 1.08 3.57
C PHE A 142 8.79 0.25 4.72
N ASP A 143 8.54 -1.05 4.73
CA ASP A 143 8.92 -1.97 5.78
C ASP A 143 9.61 -3.21 5.23
N GLU A 144 10.38 -3.88 6.08
CA GLU A 144 10.93 -5.20 5.77
C GLU A 144 10.00 -6.27 6.33
N CYS A 145 9.61 -7.21 5.46
CA CYS A 145 8.79 -8.35 5.85
C CYS A 145 9.68 -9.45 6.44
N THR A 146 9.57 -9.68 7.75
CA THR A 146 10.31 -10.73 8.44
C THR A 146 9.93 -12.11 7.92
N PRO A 147 10.89 -13.01 7.58
CA PRO A 147 10.59 -14.38 7.19
C PRO A 147 9.96 -15.17 8.34
N TYR A 148 9.16 -16.18 8.03
CA TYR A 148 8.62 -17.09 9.01
C TYR A 148 8.95 -18.55 8.61
N PRO A 149 9.50 -19.38 9.53
CA PRO A 149 9.89 -19.04 10.90
C PRO A 149 11.15 -18.16 10.95
N ALA A 150 11.28 -17.36 12.01
CA ALA A 150 12.46 -16.55 12.31
C ALA A 150 12.87 -16.74 13.77
N ASP A 151 14.18 -16.68 14.04
CA ASP A 151 14.67 -16.59 15.40
C ASP A 151 14.52 -15.15 15.96
N GLU A 152 14.71 -14.97 17.26
CA GLU A 152 14.57 -13.67 17.91
C GLU A 152 15.54 -12.62 17.36
N LYS A 153 16.74 -13.02 16.98
CA LYS A 153 17.75 -12.11 16.42
C LYS A 153 17.29 -11.58 15.07
N THR A 154 16.89 -12.46 14.17
CA THR A 154 16.36 -12.10 12.84
C THR A 154 15.13 -11.20 12.94
N ALA A 155 14.18 -11.56 13.83
CA ALA A 155 12.97 -10.74 14.03
C ALA A 155 13.31 -9.33 14.57
N ARG A 156 14.28 -9.22 15.48
CA ARG A 156 14.74 -7.93 16.01
C ARG A 156 15.41 -7.08 14.93
N GLU A 157 16.35 -7.66 14.16
CA GLU A 157 17.07 -6.94 13.10
C GLU A 157 16.09 -6.42 12.04
N SER A 158 15.11 -7.23 11.62
CA SER A 158 14.05 -6.85 10.68
C SER A 158 13.17 -5.72 11.23
N MET A 159 12.72 -5.84 12.47
CA MET A 159 11.94 -4.78 13.13
C MET A 159 12.74 -3.46 13.20
N GLU A 160 14.01 -3.51 13.62
CA GLU A 160 14.85 -2.31 13.73
C GLU A 160 15.09 -1.65 12.37
N LEU A 161 15.29 -2.44 11.31
CA LEU A 161 15.39 -1.91 9.93
C LEU A 161 14.08 -1.22 9.52
N SER A 162 12.94 -1.84 9.75
CA SER A 162 11.63 -1.26 9.47
C SER A 162 11.40 0.04 10.22
N LEU A 163 11.86 0.16 11.48
CA LEU A 163 11.77 1.41 12.25
C LEU A 163 12.64 2.53 11.66
N ARG A 164 13.86 2.21 11.19
CA ARG A 164 14.71 3.20 10.49
C ARG A 164 14.10 3.63 9.16
N TRP A 165 13.55 2.69 8.39
CA TRP A 165 12.84 2.99 7.14
C TRP A 165 11.56 3.78 7.37
N ALA A 166 10.84 3.54 8.47
CA ALA A 166 9.69 4.34 8.86
C ALA A 166 10.05 5.82 9.10
N ALA A 167 11.21 6.07 9.71
CA ALA A 167 11.70 7.44 9.90
C ALA A 167 12.03 8.15 8.58
N ARG A 168 12.50 7.41 7.57
CA ARG A 168 12.78 7.92 6.21
C ARG A 168 11.51 8.07 5.36
N SER A 169 10.44 7.35 5.68
CA SER A 169 9.14 7.43 4.98
C SER A 169 8.31 8.67 5.36
N LYS A 170 8.75 9.46 6.32
CA LYS A 170 8.10 10.72 6.72
C LYS A 170 8.48 11.88 5.80
#